data_b9f55192ca168b683f84429e6edae71b
#
_entry.id   b9f55192ca168b683f84429e6edae71b
#
_cell.length_a   1.000
_cell.length_b   1.000
_cell.length_c   1.000
_cell.angle_alpha   90.00
_cell.angle_beta   90.00
_cell.angle_gamma   90.00
#
_symmetry.space_group_name_H-M   'P 1'
#
loop_
_entity.id
_entity.type
_entity.pdbx_description
1 polymer ?
#
loop_
_entity_poly.entity_id
_entity_poly.type
_entity_poly.pdbx_seq_one_letter_code
_entity_poly.pdbx_strand_id
1 'polypeptide(L)'
;MRHFTRFWIGIFCLLNPIWLFSKPVSEQKAKQIGLHFLMSQPYFSSANTILLKTAYTATSKATFLEKNTNSKVFYYIFELEQQPGFVIVAADDVVEPILGYSYESHFPKGEPVAQVAKWLEDYRTQIRLAIEHSDYDTKQANEGWKRYEKANPFNIAGGRISAVNPLCAAKWDQGNFYNALCPFDAQSNQRTVTGCVATAMAIIMKKWNAPAQGQGFYSYNHQRYGTLSAQFGSTQYNWSAMPNVVNSPNNAVATLMYHCGVSVEMDYGVAATGGSSAYIISAASPIVHCSEHALKTYFGYKTSMQGLR
;
A
#
# COMPACT_ATOMS: atom_id res chain seq x y z
N MET A 1 -31.91 -74.28 19.65
CA MET A 1 -30.71 -73.45 19.39
C MET A 1 -31.17 -72.24 18.57
N ARG A 2 -31.20 -71.06 19.17
CA ARG A 2 -31.61 -69.81 18.54
C ARG A 2 -30.40 -69.01 18.21
N HIS A 3 -30.10 -68.77 16.92
CA HIS A 3 -29.04 -67.89 16.48
C HIS A 3 -29.53 -66.44 16.49
N PHE A 4 -28.89 -65.60 17.31
CA PHE A 4 -29.05 -64.14 17.35
C PHE A 4 -28.06 -63.52 16.36
N THR A 5 -28.53 -63.02 15.24
CA THR A 5 -27.73 -62.23 14.28
C THR A 5 -27.73 -60.79 14.72
N ARG A 6 -26.55 -60.31 15.17
CA ARG A 6 -26.36 -58.88 15.51
C ARG A 6 -26.13 -58.10 14.23
N PHE A 7 -27.07 -57.23 13.91
CA PHE A 7 -26.93 -56.22 12.86
C PHE A 7 -26.11 -55.03 13.44
N TRP A 8 -24.91 -54.81 12.86
CA TRP A 8 -24.14 -53.63 13.08
C TRP A 8 -24.59 -52.53 12.10
N ILE A 9 -25.30 -51.50 12.56
CA ILE A 9 -25.59 -50.29 11.80
C ILE A 9 -24.36 -49.39 11.92
N GLY A 10 -23.52 -49.39 10.90
CA GLY A 10 -22.42 -48.45 10.77
C GLY A 10 -22.97 -47.05 10.44
N ILE A 11 -22.91 -46.14 11.41
CA ILE A 11 -23.17 -44.71 11.17
C ILE A 11 -21.99 -44.17 10.36
N PHE A 12 -22.18 -44.05 9.05
CA PHE A 12 -21.25 -43.37 8.14
C PHE A 12 -21.46 -41.85 8.35
N CYS A 13 -20.70 -41.25 9.28
CA CYS A 13 -20.59 -39.79 9.35
C CYS A 13 -19.95 -39.31 8.04
N LEU A 14 -20.77 -38.86 7.10
CA LEU A 14 -20.31 -38.06 5.97
C LEU A 14 -19.77 -36.74 6.50
N LEU A 15 -18.46 -36.73 6.79
CA LEU A 15 -17.71 -35.47 6.93
C LEU A 15 -17.71 -34.82 5.53
N ASN A 16 -18.71 -34.00 5.25
CA ASN A 16 -18.65 -33.10 4.12
C ASN A 16 -17.49 -32.11 4.43
N PRO A 17 -16.40 -32.09 3.64
CA PRO A 17 -15.45 -31.01 3.75
C PRO A 17 -16.21 -29.72 3.44
N ILE A 18 -16.29 -28.83 4.41
CA ILE A 18 -16.80 -27.48 4.20
C ILE A 18 -15.70 -26.79 3.35
N TRP A 19 -15.84 -26.87 2.04
CA TRP A 19 -15.07 -26.05 1.13
C TRP A 19 -15.47 -24.61 1.41
N LEU A 20 -14.59 -23.86 2.06
CA LEU A 20 -14.74 -22.42 2.20
C LEU A 20 -14.50 -21.79 0.82
N PHE A 21 -15.56 -21.76 0.00
CA PHE A 21 -15.55 -21.03 -1.24
C PHE A 21 -15.60 -19.52 -0.94
N SER A 22 -14.77 -18.74 -1.61
CA SER A 22 -14.87 -17.28 -1.62
C SER A 22 -16.30 -16.88 -2.05
N LYS A 23 -16.87 -15.88 -1.41
CA LYS A 23 -18.22 -15.40 -1.71
C LYS A 23 -18.18 -13.97 -2.20
N PRO A 24 -18.69 -13.71 -3.40
CA PRO A 24 -18.86 -12.36 -3.89
C PRO A 24 -19.69 -11.51 -2.93
N VAL A 25 -19.23 -10.30 -2.69
CA VAL A 25 -19.91 -9.31 -1.84
C VAL A 25 -20.64 -8.31 -2.72
N SER A 26 -21.95 -8.14 -2.50
CA SER A 26 -22.74 -7.17 -3.24
C SER A 26 -22.32 -5.73 -2.92
N GLU A 27 -22.56 -4.80 -3.85
CA GLU A 27 -22.30 -3.37 -3.65
C GLU A 27 -22.99 -2.83 -2.41
N GLN A 28 -24.24 -3.22 -2.18
CA GLN A 28 -25.01 -2.80 -1.00
C GLN A 28 -24.36 -3.27 0.29
N LYS A 29 -23.91 -4.54 0.37
CA LYS A 29 -23.20 -5.08 1.53
C LYS A 29 -21.86 -4.38 1.71
N ALA A 30 -21.09 -4.21 0.66
CA ALA A 30 -19.80 -3.50 0.71
C ALA A 30 -19.98 -2.05 1.19
N LYS A 31 -21.01 -1.35 0.70
CA LYS A 31 -21.34 0.02 1.14
C LYS A 31 -21.68 0.07 2.63
N GLN A 32 -22.44 -0.89 3.12
CA GLN A 32 -22.77 -1.00 4.55
C GLN A 32 -21.50 -1.25 5.39
N ILE A 33 -20.62 -2.16 4.97
CA ILE A 33 -19.34 -2.44 5.63
C ILE A 33 -18.45 -1.19 5.67
N GLY A 34 -18.31 -0.48 4.54
CA GLY A 34 -17.58 0.78 4.46
C GLY A 34 -18.13 1.86 5.38
N LEU A 35 -19.48 1.97 5.46
CA LEU A 35 -20.16 2.88 6.38
C LEU A 35 -19.85 2.54 7.84
N HIS A 36 -19.99 1.28 8.24
CA HIS A 36 -19.73 0.83 9.62
C HIS A 36 -18.26 1.02 9.99
N PHE A 37 -17.33 0.78 9.04
CA PHE A 37 -15.92 1.09 9.24
C PHE A 37 -15.72 2.58 9.52
N LEU A 38 -16.22 3.49 8.68
CA LEU A 38 -16.07 4.93 8.88
C LEU A 38 -16.67 5.40 10.19
N MET A 39 -17.89 4.95 10.53
CA MET A 39 -18.55 5.29 11.80
C MET A 39 -17.77 4.77 13.03
N SER A 40 -16.96 3.73 12.88
CA SER A 40 -16.11 3.21 13.96
C SER A 40 -14.85 4.05 14.19
N GLN A 41 -14.56 5.00 13.28
CA GLN A 41 -13.34 5.81 13.38
C GLN A 41 -13.56 7.04 14.28
N PRO A 42 -12.57 7.41 15.11
CA PRO A 42 -12.68 8.58 16.00
C PRO A 42 -12.99 9.88 15.24
N TYR A 43 -12.52 10.00 14.01
CA TYR A 43 -12.75 11.17 13.15
C TYR A 43 -14.26 11.44 12.92
N PHE A 44 -15.09 10.40 12.90
CA PHE A 44 -16.53 10.50 12.66
C PHE A 44 -17.38 10.34 13.93
N SER A 45 -16.77 10.33 15.10
CA SER A 45 -17.48 10.07 16.39
C SER A 45 -18.60 11.04 16.71
N SER A 46 -18.58 12.26 16.15
CA SER A 46 -19.60 13.29 16.29
C SER A 46 -20.48 13.49 15.06
N ALA A 47 -20.30 12.69 14.00
CA ALA A 47 -21.09 12.81 12.77
C ALA A 47 -22.48 12.20 12.95
N ASN A 48 -23.54 12.99 12.78
CA ASN A 48 -24.92 12.52 12.91
C ASN A 48 -25.36 11.62 11.76
N THR A 49 -24.76 11.78 10.57
CA THR A 49 -25.12 10.98 9.39
C THR A 49 -23.95 10.97 8.43
N ILE A 50 -23.52 9.78 8.00
CA ILE A 50 -22.54 9.58 6.93
C ILE A 50 -23.29 9.00 5.72
N LEU A 51 -23.23 9.70 4.60
CA LEU A 51 -23.79 9.23 3.34
C LEU A 51 -22.64 8.89 2.38
N LEU A 52 -22.72 7.71 1.79
CA LEU A 52 -21.76 7.22 0.81
C LEU A 52 -22.41 7.13 -0.57
N LYS A 53 -21.65 7.54 -1.60
CA LYS A 53 -21.99 7.27 -3.00
C LYS A 53 -20.90 6.40 -3.63
N THR A 54 -21.26 5.58 -4.59
CA THR A 54 -20.31 4.78 -5.37
C THR A 54 -19.56 5.69 -6.33
N ALA A 55 -18.25 5.75 -6.17
CA ALA A 55 -17.36 6.51 -7.05
C ALA A 55 -16.77 5.62 -8.16
N TYR A 56 -16.48 4.35 -7.85
CA TYR A 56 -15.88 3.42 -8.80
C TYR A 56 -16.17 1.96 -8.44
N THR A 57 -16.31 1.12 -9.47
CA THR A 57 -16.44 -0.35 -9.35
C THR A 57 -15.35 -1.01 -10.19
N ALA A 58 -14.45 -1.72 -9.55
CA ALA A 58 -13.37 -2.42 -10.22
C ALA A 58 -13.84 -3.78 -10.74
N THR A 59 -13.91 -3.93 -12.06
CA THR A 59 -14.35 -5.16 -12.72
C THR A 59 -13.21 -5.83 -13.50
N SER A 60 -13.34 -7.12 -13.79
CA SER A 60 -12.49 -7.76 -14.79
C SER A 60 -12.77 -7.12 -16.16
N LYS A 61 -11.74 -6.59 -16.83
CA LYS A 61 -11.87 -6.21 -18.24
C LYS A 61 -12.16 -7.50 -19.00
N ALA A 62 -13.30 -7.56 -19.72
CA ALA A 62 -13.58 -8.66 -20.63
C ALA A 62 -12.45 -8.71 -21.66
N THR A 63 -11.68 -9.81 -21.67
CA THR A 63 -10.78 -10.08 -22.78
C THR A 63 -11.64 -10.39 -24.01
N PHE A 64 -11.18 -10.00 -25.20
CA PHE A 64 -11.88 -10.14 -26.48
C PHE A 64 -12.34 -11.58 -26.79
N LEU A 65 -11.89 -12.57 -26.01
CA LEU A 65 -12.18 -14.00 -26.19
C LEU A 65 -13.27 -14.53 -25.25
N GLU A 66 -13.69 -13.80 -24.23
CA GLU A 66 -14.74 -14.24 -23.30
C GLU A 66 -16.08 -13.59 -23.64
N LYS A 67 -16.90 -14.34 -24.39
CA LYS A 67 -18.28 -13.98 -24.75
C LYS A 67 -19.29 -14.07 -23.58
N ASN A 68 -18.84 -14.27 -22.33
CA ASN A 68 -19.73 -14.46 -21.18
C ASN A 68 -19.63 -13.31 -20.18
N THR A 69 -20.69 -12.61 -20.05
CA THR A 69 -20.96 -11.28 -19.54
C THR A 69 -21.12 -11.16 -18.03
N ASN A 70 -20.53 -11.98 -17.21
CA ASN A 70 -20.46 -11.73 -15.77
C ASN A 70 -19.08 -11.18 -15.42
N SER A 71 -18.91 -9.88 -15.62
CA SER A 71 -17.70 -9.19 -15.18
C SER A 71 -17.58 -9.32 -13.66
N LYS A 72 -16.55 -10.06 -13.18
CA LYS A 72 -16.27 -10.21 -11.76
C LYS A 72 -15.88 -8.84 -11.19
N VAL A 73 -16.49 -8.47 -10.07
CA VAL A 73 -16.14 -7.27 -9.32
C VAL A 73 -15.08 -7.65 -8.28
N PHE A 74 -14.04 -6.83 -8.13
CA PHE A 74 -12.96 -7.06 -7.18
C PHE A 74 -13.02 -6.14 -5.97
N TYR A 75 -13.41 -4.87 -6.17
CA TYR A 75 -13.62 -3.91 -5.09
C TYR A 75 -14.52 -2.76 -5.54
N TYR A 76 -15.04 -2.04 -4.56
CA TYR A 76 -15.79 -0.80 -4.73
C TYR A 76 -15.07 0.36 -4.05
N ILE A 77 -15.19 1.55 -4.62
CA ILE A 77 -14.76 2.79 -3.98
C ILE A 77 -16.00 3.63 -3.70
N PHE A 78 -16.21 3.95 -2.45
CA PHE A 78 -17.29 4.82 -2.01
C PHE A 78 -16.73 6.14 -1.52
N GLU A 79 -17.29 7.25 -1.96
CA GLU A 79 -16.98 8.61 -1.48
C GLU A 79 -18.04 9.08 -0.48
N LEU A 80 -17.61 9.93 0.45
CA LEU A 80 -18.52 10.68 1.30
C LEU A 80 -19.22 11.77 0.47
N GLU A 81 -20.55 11.91 0.61
CA GLU A 81 -21.32 12.87 -0.19
C GLU A 81 -21.15 14.31 0.28
N GLN A 82 -20.98 14.53 1.58
CA GLN A 82 -21.07 15.86 2.21
C GLN A 82 -19.70 16.48 2.56
N GLN A 83 -18.64 15.71 2.48
CA GLN A 83 -17.28 16.15 2.83
C GLN A 83 -16.23 15.32 2.08
N PRO A 84 -14.96 15.75 2.00
CA PRO A 84 -13.88 14.92 1.49
C PRO A 84 -13.77 13.62 2.26
N GLY A 85 -13.42 12.56 1.55
CA GLY A 85 -13.19 11.23 2.13
C GLY A 85 -13.68 10.13 1.21
N PHE A 86 -13.05 8.97 1.32
CA PHE A 86 -13.46 7.75 0.61
C PHE A 86 -13.07 6.50 1.39
N VAL A 87 -13.66 5.38 1.03
CA VAL A 87 -13.29 4.04 1.49
C VAL A 87 -13.30 3.07 0.32
N ILE A 88 -12.28 2.21 0.25
CA ILE A 88 -12.16 1.11 -0.71
C ILE A 88 -12.53 -0.18 0.01
N VAL A 89 -13.54 -0.88 -0.50
CA VAL A 89 -14.05 -2.11 0.11
C VAL A 89 -13.95 -3.26 -0.89
N ALA A 90 -13.42 -4.39 -0.44
CA ALA A 90 -13.34 -5.60 -1.25
C ALA A 90 -14.73 -6.09 -1.68
N ALA A 91 -14.81 -6.71 -2.86
CA ALA A 91 -16.02 -7.31 -3.39
C ALA A 91 -16.02 -8.86 -3.26
N ASP A 92 -15.15 -9.40 -2.43
CA ASP A 92 -15.08 -10.83 -2.11
C ASP A 92 -14.63 -11.02 -0.66
N ASP A 93 -15.26 -11.97 0.05
CA ASP A 93 -15.02 -12.20 1.48
C ASP A 93 -13.72 -12.98 1.77
N VAL A 94 -13.02 -13.41 0.76
CA VAL A 94 -11.73 -14.12 0.87
C VAL A 94 -10.60 -13.21 1.35
N VAL A 95 -10.72 -11.89 1.18
CA VAL A 95 -9.75 -10.89 1.62
C VAL A 95 -10.34 -9.94 2.66
N GLU A 96 -9.47 -9.17 3.33
CA GLU A 96 -9.89 -8.13 4.27
C GLU A 96 -10.90 -7.16 3.62
N PRO A 97 -11.96 -6.76 4.35
CA PRO A 97 -13.01 -5.92 3.79
C PRO A 97 -12.55 -4.51 3.42
N ILE A 98 -11.66 -3.89 4.21
CA ILE A 98 -11.20 -2.51 4.00
C ILE A 98 -9.81 -2.53 3.40
N LEU A 99 -9.71 -2.10 2.14
CA LEU A 99 -8.46 -2.08 1.40
C LEU A 99 -7.73 -0.72 1.51
N GLY A 100 -8.47 0.35 1.74
CA GLY A 100 -7.92 1.68 1.89
C GLY A 100 -8.97 2.72 2.19
N TYR A 101 -8.56 3.88 2.69
CA TYR A 101 -9.46 4.98 3.00
C TYR A 101 -8.72 6.33 3.08
N SER A 102 -9.49 7.41 3.01
CA SER A 102 -9.04 8.76 3.34
C SER A 102 -10.18 9.51 4.04
N TYR A 103 -9.85 10.40 4.95
CA TYR A 103 -10.83 11.28 5.60
C TYR A 103 -10.78 12.71 5.05
N GLU A 104 -9.71 13.06 4.33
CA GLU A 104 -9.37 14.44 3.95
C GLU A 104 -9.37 14.66 2.44
N SER A 105 -9.44 13.61 1.64
CA SER A 105 -9.32 13.69 0.18
C SER A 105 -10.45 12.98 -0.53
N HIS A 106 -10.90 13.54 -1.64
CA HIS A 106 -11.75 12.82 -2.60
C HIS A 106 -10.92 11.79 -3.37
N PHE A 107 -11.56 10.74 -3.84
CA PHE A 107 -10.94 9.85 -4.80
C PHE A 107 -10.74 10.62 -6.13
N PRO A 108 -9.59 10.52 -6.81
CA PRO A 108 -9.33 11.26 -8.04
C PRO A 108 -10.40 11.00 -9.10
N LYS A 109 -10.94 12.07 -9.68
CA LYS A 109 -11.83 11.97 -10.85
C LYS A 109 -10.98 11.83 -12.10
N GLY A 110 -11.28 10.84 -12.94
CA GLY A 110 -10.54 10.55 -14.16
C GLY A 110 -9.45 9.49 -13.97
N GLU A 111 -8.50 9.45 -14.90
CA GLU A 111 -7.39 8.49 -14.83
C GLU A 111 -6.49 8.81 -13.64
N PRO A 112 -6.30 7.85 -12.70
CA PRO A 112 -5.38 8.05 -11.59
C PRO A 112 -3.94 8.14 -12.10
N VAL A 113 -3.10 8.86 -11.36
CA VAL A 113 -1.65 8.87 -11.64
C VAL A 113 -1.10 7.45 -11.67
N ALA A 114 -0.05 7.20 -12.47
CA ALA A 114 0.42 5.85 -12.78
C ALA A 114 0.69 4.98 -11.54
N GLN A 115 1.22 5.57 -10.45
CA GLN A 115 1.49 4.87 -9.19
C GLN A 115 0.21 4.41 -8.50
N VAL A 116 -0.83 5.25 -8.47
CA VAL A 116 -2.14 4.90 -7.92
C VAL A 116 -2.83 3.87 -8.80
N ALA A 117 -2.77 4.03 -10.13
CA ALA A 117 -3.31 3.07 -11.09
C ALA A 117 -2.68 1.68 -10.90
N LYS A 118 -1.34 1.63 -10.74
CA LYS A 118 -0.62 0.38 -10.48
C LYS A 118 -1.01 -0.26 -9.16
N TRP A 119 -1.12 0.54 -8.09
CA TRP A 119 -1.54 0.06 -6.77
C TRP A 119 -2.97 -0.52 -6.79
N LEU A 120 -3.90 0.13 -7.47
CA LEU A 120 -5.26 -0.36 -7.65
C LEU A 120 -5.31 -1.65 -8.49
N GLU A 121 -4.44 -1.78 -9.50
CA GLU A 121 -4.30 -3.01 -10.28
C GLU A 121 -3.69 -4.15 -9.47
N ASP A 122 -2.76 -3.84 -8.55
CA ASP A 122 -2.20 -4.83 -7.63
C ASP A 122 -3.27 -5.37 -6.68
N TYR A 123 -4.19 -4.54 -6.16
CA TYR A 123 -5.35 -5.04 -5.41
C TYR A 123 -6.21 -5.98 -6.24
N ARG A 124 -6.52 -5.62 -7.48
CA ARG A 124 -7.29 -6.48 -8.39
C ARG A 124 -6.61 -7.84 -8.57
N THR A 125 -5.30 -7.83 -8.79
CA THR A 125 -4.51 -9.04 -8.98
C THR A 125 -4.47 -9.90 -7.71
N GLN A 126 -4.22 -9.31 -6.54
CA GLN A 126 -4.18 -10.02 -5.26
C GLN A 126 -5.53 -10.65 -4.91
N ILE A 127 -6.63 -9.92 -5.07
CA ILE A 127 -7.98 -10.44 -4.82
C ILE A 127 -8.28 -11.60 -5.78
N ARG A 128 -7.94 -11.48 -7.06
CA ARG A 128 -8.10 -12.56 -8.03
C ARG A 128 -7.33 -13.81 -7.61
N LEU A 129 -6.07 -13.67 -7.25
CA LEU A 129 -5.24 -14.80 -6.79
C LEU A 129 -5.80 -15.44 -5.52
N ALA A 130 -6.25 -14.64 -4.55
CA ALA A 130 -6.86 -15.16 -3.32
C ALA A 130 -8.15 -15.97 -3.61
N ILE A 131 -8.94 -15.55 -4.60
CA ILE A 131 -10.14 -16.27 -5.03
C ILE A 131 -9.79 -17.57 -5.75
N GLU A 132 -8.71 -17.60 -6.54
CA GLU A 132 -8.27 -18.75 -7.33
C GLU A 132 -7.54 -19.80 -6.47
N HIS A 133 -6.99 -19.41 -5.31
CA HIS A 133 -6.24 -20.30 -4.42
C HIS A 133 -7.05 -20.69 -3.20
N SER A 134 -7.48 -21.95 -3.13
CA SER A 134 -8.31 -22.51 -2.05
C SER A 134 -7.59 -22.65 -0.70
N ASP A 135 -6.27 -22.54 -0.68
CA ASP A 135 -5.39 -22.63 0.51
C ASP A 135 -5.09 -21.27 1.14
N TYR A 136 -5.69 -20.19 0.62
CA TYR A 136 -5.50 -18.84 1.17
C TYR A 136 -6.05 -18.77 2.60
N ASP A 137 -5.23 -18.27 3.55
CA ASP A 137 -5.67 -18.09 4.95
C ASP A 137 -6.68 -16.96 5.07
N THR A 138 -7.95 -17.32 5.25
CA THR A 138 -9.07 -16.38 5.36
C THR A 138 -9.41 -15.97 6.79
N LYS A 139 -8.66 -16.43 7.80
CA LYS A 139 -9.00 -16.20 9.22
C LYS A 139 -9.12 -14.71 9.54
N GLN A 140 -8.10 -13.94 9.17
CA GLN A 140 -8.07 -12.49 9.41
C GLN A 140 -9.18 -11.78 8.61
N ALA A 141 -9.38 -12.15 7.35
CA ALA A 141 -10.45 -11.62 6.51
C ALA A 141 -11.84 -11.85 7.15
N ASN A 142 -12.11 -13.09 7.58
CA ASN A 142 -13.37 -13.43 8.24
C ASN A 142 -13.61 -12.64 9.53
N GLU A 143 -12.58 -12.39 10.33
CA GLU A 143 -12.67 -11.54 11.52
C GLU A 143 -12.94 -10.07 11.14
N GLY A 144 -12.32 -9.56 10.09
CA GLY A 144 -12.55 -8.22 9.55
C GLY A 144 -14.00 -8.03 9.09
N TRP A 145 -14.53 -8.96 8.28
CA TRP A 145 -15.92 -8.93 7.83
C TRP A 145 -16.91 -8.98 9.00
N LYS A 146 -16.76 -9.92 9.94
CA LYS A 146 -17.62 -10.04 11.14
C LYS A 146 -17.61 -8.78 11.99
N ARG A 147 -16.47 -8.08 12.08
CA ARG A 147 -16.33 -6.85 12.85
C ARG A 147 -17.26 -5.76 12.35
N TYR A 148 -17.39 -5.60 11.02
CA TYR A 148 -18.17 -4.53 10.41
C TYR A 148 -19.57 -4.96 9.96
N GLU A 149 -19.92 -6.25 10.02
CA GLU A 149 -21.30 -6.72 9.77
C GLU A 149 -22.28 -6.37 10.91
N LYS A 150 -21.81 -6.30 12.14
CA LYS A 150 -22.65 -6.02 13.30
C LYS A 150 -23.05 -4.55 13.35
N ALA A 151 -24.35 -4.31 13.31
CA ALA A 151 -25.01 -3.02 13.13
C ALA A 151 -24.93 -2.03 14.30
N ASN A 152 -23.96 -2.11 15.18
CA ASN A 152 -23.76 -1.07 16.19
C ASN A 152 -22.33 -0.54 16.16
N PRO A 153 -22.05 0.48 15.31
CA PRO A 153 -20.74 1.08 15.18
C PRO A 153 -20.25 1.73 16.49
N PHE A 154 -21.16 2.06 17.42
CA PHE A 154 -20.83 2.61 18.73
C PHE A 154 -20.50 1.54 19.79
N ASN A 155 -20.78 0.26 19.52
CA ASN A 155 -20.52 -0.89 20.38
C ASN A 155 -19.61 -1.92 19.72
N ILE A 156 -18.66 -1.53 18.88
CA ILE A 156 -17.57 -2.41 18.51
C ILE A 156 -16.67 -2.53 19.75
N ALA A 157 -17.05 -3.44 20.63
CA ALA A 157 -16.23 -3.92 21.74
C ALA A 157 -15.11 -4.82 21.22
N GLY A 158 -14.32 -4.29 20.37
CA GLY A 158 -12.99 -4.77 20.03
C GLY A 158 -12.11 -3.61 20.42
N GLY A 159 -11.25 -3.81 21.43
CA GLY A 159 -10.51 -2.79 22.13
C GLY A 159 -10.18 -1.60 21.24
N ARG A 160 -10.46 -0.40 21.72
CA ARG A 160 -9.97 0.83 21.12
C ARG A 160 -8.51 0.54 20.77
N ILE A 161 -8.24 0.34 19.46
CA ILE A 161 -6.87 0.50 19.00
C ILE A 161 -6.60 1.95 19.37
N SER A 162 -5.83 2.15 20.43
CA SER A 162 -5.41 3.50 20.81
C SER A 162 -4.81 4.09 19.56
N ALA A 163 -5.43 5.12 19.01
CA ALA A 163 -4.95 5.73 17.78
C ALA A 163 -3.51 6.17 18.03
N VAL A 164 -2.57 5.58 17.30
CA VAL A 164 -1.19 6.01 17.35
C VAL A 164 -1.09 7.26 16.48
N ASN A 165 -0.68 8.37 17.08
CA ASN A 165 -0.41 9.57 16.31
C ASN A 165 0.63 9.29 15.22
N PRO A 166 0.55 9.97 14.05
CA PRO A 166 1.54 9.81 13.00
C PRO A 166 2.97 9.93 13.55
N LEU A 167 3.76 8.87 13.39
CA LEU A 167 5.14 8.84 13.89
C LEU A 167 6.07 9.72 13.07
N CYS A 168 5.79 9.87 11.77
CA CYS A 168 6.55 10.71 10.85
C CYS A 168 5.82 12.05 10.68
N ALA A 169 6.49 13.14 11.04
CA ALA A 169 5.95 14.50 10.89
C ALA A 169 6.25 15.09 9.49
N ALA A 170 7.25 14.56 8.78
CA ALA A 170 7.61 15.04 7.45
C ALA A 170 6.51 14.69 6.43
N LYS A 171 6.04 15.71 5.70
CA LYS A 171 5.06 15.62 4.62
C LYS A 171 5.77 15.80 3.28
N TRP A 172 6.81 15.03 3.06
CA TRP A 172 7.66 15.17 1.89
C TRP A 172 7.08 14.51 0.67
N ASP A 173 7.37 15.10 -0.48
CA ASP A 173 6.88 14.77 -1.80
C ASP A 173 8.05 14.33 -2.70
N GLN A 174 7.76 13.96 -3.94
CA GLN A 174 8.72 13.48 -4.94
C GLN A 174 9.07 14.54 -5.99
N GLY A 175 8.35 15.63 -6.01
CA GLY A 175 8.39 16.64 -7.07
C GLY A 175 9.27 17.83 -6.75
N ASN A 176 8.74 19.02 -7.08
CA ASN A 176 9.46 20.29 -6.99
C ASN A 176 10.12 20.50 -5.62
N PHE A 177 11.34 21.04 -5.63
CA PHE A 177 12.28 21.24 -4.52
C PHE A 177 12.90 19.93 -3.98
N TYR A 178 12.14 18.83 -3.89
CA TYR A 178 12.65 17.54 -3.41
C TYR A 178 13.56 16.86 -4.43
N ASN A 179 13.25 17.00 -5.71
CA ASN A 179 13.98 16.39 -6.83
C ASN A 179 15.07 17.28 -7.42
N ALA A 180 15.49 18.34 -6.73
CA ALA A 180 16.41 19.34 -7.30
C ALA A 180 17.76 18.76 -7.76
N LEU A 181 18.20 17.63 -7.21
CA LEU A 181 19.43 16.92 -7.61
C LEU A 181 19.16 15.67 -8.46
N CYS A 182 17.90 15.30 -8.68
CA CYS A 182 17.59 14.18 -9.56
C CYS A 182 17.93 14.49 -11.02
N PRO A 183 18.13 13.47 -11.88
CA PRO A 183 18.46 13.67 -13.29
C PRO A 183 17.49 14.60 -14.02
N PHE A 184 18.02 15.39 -14.92
CA PHE A 184 17.21 16.24 -15.79
C PHE A 184 16.91 15.51 -17.09
N ASP A 185 15.64 15.41 -17.43
CA ASP A 185 15.15 14.82 -18.67
C ASP A 185 15.03 15.89 -19.74
N ALA A 186 15.98 15.90 -20.68
CA ALA A 186 16.02 16.89 -21.75
C ALA A 186 14.83 16.76 -22.72
N GLN A 187 14.25 15.56 -22.87
CA GLN A 187 13.14 15.33 -23.81
C GLN A 187 11.85 15.96 -23.28
N SER A 188 11.59 15.87 -21.99
CA SER A 188 10.39 16.44 -21.36
C SER A 188 10.66 17.82 -20.74
N ASN A 189 11.91 18.31 -20.79
CA ASN A 189 12.36 19.57 -20.19
C ASN A 189 12.02 19.71 -18.69
N GLN A 190 12.16 18.61 -17.92
CA GLN A 190 11.89 18.61 -16.50
C GLN A 190 12.80 17.62 -15.75
N ARG A 191 12.87 17.76 -14.43
CA ARG A 191 13.57 16.77 -13.61
C ARG A 191 12.72 15.53 -13.39
N THR A 192 13.39 14.39 -13.29
CA THR A 192 12.75 13.16 -12.83
C THR A 192 12.26 13.32 -11.39
N VAL A 193 11.27 12.53 -10.98
CA VAL A 193 10.84 12.51 -9.57
C VAL A 193 11.81 11.70 -8.72
N THR A 194 11.83 11.94 -7.40
CA THR A 194 12.73 11.23 -6.46
C THR A 194 12.48 9.74 -6.39
N GLY A 195 11.25 9.29 -6.67
CA GLY A 195 10.78 7.92 -6.48
C GLY A 195 10.25 7.66 -5.06
N CYS A 196 9.20 6.87 -4.97
CA CYS A 196 8.50 6.60 -3.70
C CYS A 196 9.40 5.90 -2.67
N VAL A 197 10.29 4.99 -3.12
CA VAL A 197 11.22 4.28 -2.23
C VAL A 197 12.21 5.25 -1.58
N ALA A 198 12.85 6.13 -2.37
CA ALA A 198 13.77 7.13 -1.85
C ALA A 198 13.07 8.11 -0.90
N THR A 199 11.85 8.55 -1.25
CA THR A 199 11.07 9.45 -0.41
C THR A 199 10.70 8.79 0.92
N ALA A 200 10.24 7.55 0.92
CA ALA A 200 9.91 6.81 2.14
C ALA A 200 11.14 6.61 3.03
N MET A 201 12.30 6.22 2.46
CA MET A 201 13.56 6.12 3.18
C MET A 201 13.93 7.47 3.83
N ALA A 202 13.90 8.55 3.07
CA ALA A 202 14.23 9.89 3.56
C ALA A 202 13.30 10.35 4.70
N ILE A 203 12.00 10.07 4.62
CA ILE A 203 11.02 10.38 5.69
C ILE A 203 11.33 9.60 6.96
N ILE A 204 11.66 8.31 6.85
CA ILE A 204 12.05 7.47 8.00
C ILE A 204 13.35 8.00 8.62
N MET A 205 14.34 8.32 7.81
CA MET A 205 15.61 8.88 8.26
C MET A 205 15.40 10.25 8.94
N LYS A 206 14.51 11.09 8.41
CA LYS A 206 14.12 12.37 9.03
C LYS A 206 13.43 12.19 10.38
N LYS A 207 12.58 11.17 10.53
CA LYS A 207 11.94 10.83 11.82
C LYS A 207 12.97 10.61 12.94
N TRP A 208 14.07 9.95 12.62
CA TRP A 208 15.12 9.63 13.58
C TRP A 208 16.28 10.61 13.58
N ASN A 209 16.32 11.56 12.63
CA ASN A 209 17.46 12.47 12.37
C ASN A 209 18.78 11.69 12.31
N ALA A 210 18.78 10.58 11.61
CA ALA A 210 19.89 9.63 11.52
C ALA A 210 20.04 9.05 10.10
N PRO A 211 21.31 8.78 9.70
CA PRO A 211 22.56 9.07 10.43
C PRO A 211 22.96 10.55 10.37
N ALA A 212 23.91 10.97 11.20
CA ALA A 212 24.54 12.29 11.04
C ALA A 212 25.42 12.34 9.76
N GLN A 213 26.09 11.23 9.44
CA GLN A 213 26.92 11.04 8.26
C GLN A 213 26.69 9.64 7.72
N GLY A 214 26.64 9.50 6.39
CA GLY A 214 26.54 8.20 5.74
C GLY A 214 27.88 7.46 5.71
N GLN A 215 27.93 6.32 5.01
CA GLN A 215 29.10 5.46 4.90
C GLN A 215 29.39 5.13 3.45
N GLY A 216 30.67 5.18 3.08
CA GLY A 216 31.14 4.77 1.76
C GLY A 216 30.67 5.63 0.60
N PHE A 217 30.70 5.03 -0.55
CA PHE A 217 30.38 5.62 -1.85
C PHE A 217 29.66 4.59 -2.70
N TYR A 218 28.77 5.04 -3.56
CA TYR A 218 28.14 4.20 -4.56
C TYR A 218 27.92 4.93 -5.88
N SER A 219 28.01 4.19 -6.98
CA SER A 219 27.66 4.65 -8.31
C SER A 219 27.07 3.51 -9.14
N TYR A 220 26.15 3.83 -10.01
CA TYR A 220 25.58 2.92 -10.99
C TYR A 220 25.38 3.64 -12.32
N ASN A 221 25.28 2.86 -13.40
CA ASN A 221 25.04 3.40 -14.72
C ASN A 221 23.55 3.29 -15.08
N HIS A 222 22.85 4.43 -15.03
CA HIS A 222 21.44 4.50 -15.42
C HIS A 222 21.33 4.52 -16.94
N GLN A 223 20.46 3.69 -17.50
CA GLN A 223 20.33 3.50 -18.96
C GLN A 223 20.11 4.81 -19.72
N ARG A 224 19.34 5.76 -19.17
CA ARG A 224 18.95 7.02 -19.83
C ARG A 224 19.79 8.22 -19.38
N TYR A 225 20.24 8.24 -18.13
CA TYR A 225 20.86 9.41 -17.52
C TYR A 225 22.35 9.25 -17.22
N GLY A 226 22.99 8.17 -17.70
CA GLY A 226 24.41 7.91 -17.49
C GLY A 226 24.77 7.53 -16.06
N THR A 227 26.00 7.79 -15.66
CA THR A 227 26.51 7.42 -14.34
C THR A 227 25.97 8.35 -13.26
N LEU A 228 25.26 7.78 -12.29
CA LEU A 228 24.73 8.45 -11.11
C LEU A 228 25.53 7.99 -9.88
N SER A 229 25.89 8.92 -9.00
CA SER A 229 26.76 8.59 -7.87
C SER A 229 26.45 9.41 -6.62
N ALA A 230 26.77 8.86 -5.44
CA ALA A 230 26.63 9.52 -4.16
C ALA A 230 27.79 9.20 -3.22
N GLN A 231 28.33 10.24 -2.58
CA GLN A 231 29.43 10.18 -1.61
C GLN A 231 28.84 10.20 -0.19
N PHE A 232 28.32 9.08 0.28
CA PHE A 232 27.64 9.01 1.59
C PHE A 232 28.61 9.30 2.73
N GLY A 233 29.82 8.71 2.68
CA GLY A 233 30.83 8.80 3.75
C GLY A 233 31.43 10.18 3.93
N SER A 234 31.34 11.08 2.96
CA SER A 234 31.78 12.48 3.08
C SER A 234 30.62 13.47 3.28
N THR A 235 29.37 12.99 3.35
CA THR A 235 28.18 13.84 3.45
C THR A 235 27.65 13.90 4.88
N GLN A 236 27.64 15.10 5.46
CA GLN A 236 26.95 15.41 6.70
C GLN A 236 25.50 15.76 6.39
N TYR A 237 24.54 15.02 6.95
CA TYR A 237 23.11 15.31 6.81
C TYR A 237 22.67 16.33 7.85
N ASN A 238 22.44 17.56 7.40
CA ASN A 238 21.99 18.66 8.29
C ASN A 238 20.49 18.55 8.58
N TRP A 239 20.12 17.73 9.55
CA TRP A 239 18.74 17.47 9.92
C TRP A 239 17.97 18.72 10.40
N SER A 240 18.65 19.67 11.01
CA SER A 240 18.04 20.94 11.46
C SER A 240 17.62 21.83 10.29
N ALA A 241 18.29 21.73 9.13
CA ALA A 241 17.95 22.46 7.91
C ALA A 241 16.84 21.77 7.07
N MET A 242 16.30 20.62 7.52
CA MET A 242 15.29 19.86 6.81
C MET A 242 13.90 20.06 7.47
N PRO A 243 13.06 21.00 7.00
CA PRO A 243 11.73 21.22 7.56
C PRO A 243 10.79 20.05 7.22
N ASN A 244 9.70 19.90 8.00
CA ASN A 244 8.70 18.86 7.73
C ASN A 244 7.91 19.08 6.43
N VAL A 245 7.85 20.32 5.95
CA VAL A 245 7.25 20.70 4.66
C VAL A 245 8.24 21.60 3.93
N VAL A 246 8.53 21.29 2.66
CA VAL A 246 9.47 22.08 1.84
C VAL A 246 8.68 22.92 0.84
N ASN A 247 8.68 24.23 1.03
CA ASN A 247 7.96 25.19 0.19
C ASN A 247 8.89 26.10 -0.65
N SER A 248 10.19 25.87 -0.55
CA SER A 248 11.24 26.61 -1.28
C SER A 248 12.44 25.70 -1.50
N PRO A 249 13.39 26.04 -2.39
CA PRO A 249 14.58 25.23 -2.63
C PRO A 249 15.32 24.90 -1.33
N ASN A 250 15.57 23.60 -1.11
CA ASN A 250 16.23 23.09 0.08
C ASN A 250 17.24 22.01 -0.30
N ASN A 251 18.52 22.39 -0.37
CA ASN A 251 19.58 21.47 -0.78
C ASN A 251 19.80 20.31 0.21
N ALA A 252 19.53 20.52 1.52
CA ALA A 252 19.70 19.45 2.50
C ALA A 252 18.72 18.32 2.24
N VAL A 253 17.45 18.63 2.00
CA VAL A 253 16.42 17.63 1.66
C VAL A 253 16.70 17.02 0.28
N ALA A 254 17.02 17.83 -0.73
CA ALA A 254 17.30 17.34 -2.08
C ALA A 254 18.52 16.38 -2.11
N THR A 255 19.56 16.68 -1.32
CA THR A 255 20.73 15.79 -1.18
C THR A 255 20.33 14.45 -0.56
N LEU A 256 19.56 14.47 0.53
CA LEU A 256 19.10 13.25 1.16
C LEU A 256 18.25 12.40 0.20
N MET A 257 17.31 13.03 -0.50
CA MET A 257 16.45 12.36 -1.50
C MET A 257 17.26 11.71 -2.62
N TYR A 258 18.21 12.45 -3.18
CA TYR A 258 19.07 11.93 -4.24
C TYR A 258 19.97 10.79 -3.75
N HIS A 259 20.56 10.91 -2.56
CA HIS A 259 21.34 9.85 -1.94
C HIS A 259 20.53 8.59 -1.69
N CYS A 260 19.32 8.72 -1.16
CA CYS A 260 18.39 7.57 -1.04
C CYS A 260 18.12 6.93 -2.40
N GLY A 261 17.91 7.71 -3.46
CA GLY A 261 17.69 7.20 -4.80
C GLY A 261 18.91 6.45 -5.36
N VAL A 262 20.11 7.04 -5.27
CA VAL A 262 21.34 6.39 -5.73
C VAL A 262 21.61 5.09 -4.98
N SER A 263 21.35 5.06 -3.67
CA SER A 263 21.61 3.90 -2.81
C SER A 263 20.78 2.65 -3.18
N VAL A 264 19.67 2.82 -3.91
CA VAL A 264 18.77 1.74 -4.33
C VAL A 264 18.77 1.51 -5.85
N GLU A 265 19.71 2.10 -6.57
CA GLU A 265 19.73 2.09 -8.05
C GLU A 265 18.41 2.54 -8.65
N MET A 266 17.92 3.70 -8.23
CA MET A 266 16.65 4.23 -8.69
C MET A 266 16.59 4.27 -10.22
N ASP A 267 15.61 3.60 -10.80
CA ASP A 267 15.24 3.76 -12.20
C ASP A 267 14.45 5.07 -12.35
N TYR A 268 15.21 6.15 -12.58
CA TYR A 268 14.66 7.50 -12.62
C TYR A 268 13.80 7.74 -13.85
N GLY A 269 12.63 8.36 -13.65
CA GLY A 269 11.70 8.76 -14.70
C GLY A 269 10.92 10.02 -14.33
N VAL A 270 10.37 10.68 -15.35
CA VAL A 270 9.46 11.82 -15.14
C VAL A 270 8.05 11.34 -14.77
N ALA A 271 7.32 12.16 -14.02
CA ALA A 271 5.98 11.80 -13.53
C ALA A 271 5.02 11.38 -14.66
N ALA A 272 5.10 12.05 -15.81
CA ALA A 272 4.24 11.80 -16.97
C ALA A 272 4.44 10.40 -17.60
N THR A 273 5.59 9.75 -17.38
CA THR A 273 5.90 8.43 -17.96
C THR A 273 5.95 7.31 -16.90
N GLY A 274 5.29 7.50 -15.76
CA GLY A 274 5.23 6.49 -14.70
C GLY A 274 6.14 6.79 -13.50
N GLY A 275 6.98 7.82 -13.57
CA GLY A 275 7.85 8.23 -12.47
C GLY A 275 9.08 7.34 -12.29
N SER A 276 9.67 7.40 -11.10
CA SER A 276 10.88 6.67 -10.73
C SER A 276 10.54 5.44 -9.87
N SER A 277 11.25 4.33 -10.05
CA SER A 277 11.00 3.07 -9.33
C SER A 277 12.28 2.44 -8.77
N ALA A 278 12.16 1.70 -7.67
CA ALA A 278 13.22 0.92 -7.07
C ALA A 278 12.63 -0.20 -6.20
N TYR A 279 13.46 -1.17 -5.82
CA TYR A 279 13.05 -2.25 -4.93
C TYR A 279 13.09 -1.82 -3.46
N ILE A 280 12.04 -2.18 -2.69
CA ILE A 280 12.01 -2.01 -1.22
C ILE A 280 12.80 -3.15 -0.58
N ILE A 281 12.54 -4.38 -0.98
CA ILE A 281 13.24 -5.60 -0.57
C ILE A 281 13.59 -6.42 -1.81
N SER A 282 14.70 -7.15 -1.74
CA SER A 282 15.16 -8.02 -2.82
C SER A 282 15.04 -9.48 -2.43
N ALA A 283 14.70 -10.33 -3.39
CA ALA A 283 14.77 -11.78 -3.24
C ALA A 283 16.17 -12.34 -3.54
N ALA A 284 17.08 -11.51 -4.02
CA ALA A 284 18.44 -11.93 -4.36
C ALA A 284 19.24 -12.35 -3.11
N SER A 285 20.21 -13.23 -3.31
CA SER A 285 21.18 -13.61 -2.30
C SER A 285 22.60 -13.43 -2.91
N PRO A 286 23.43 -12.49 -2.40
CA PRO A 286 23.14 -11.56 -1.28
C PRO A 286 22.07 -10.50 -1.66
N ILE A 287 21.40 -9.93 -0.63
CA ILE A 287 20.43 -8.84 -0.82
C ILE A 287 21.20 -7.59 -1.27
N VAL A 288 20.83 -7.05 -2.42
CA VAL A 288 21.47 -5.85 -3.00
C VAL A 288 20.41 -4.95 -3.66
N HIS A 289 20.75 -3.69 -3.91
CA HIS A 289 19.98 -2.72 -4.70
C HIS A 289 18.51 -2.59 -4.25
N CYS A 290 18.30 -2.49 -2.91
CA CYS A 290 16.98 -2.25 -2.33
C CYS A 290 17.09 -1.43 -1.05
N SER A 291 15.97 -0.92 -0.52
CA SER A 291 15.98 -0.06 0.68
C SER A 291 16.55 -0.77 1.91
N GLU A 292 16.27 -2.06 2.09
CA GLU A 292 16.85 -2.84 3.20
C GLU A 292 18.38 -2.87 3.14
N HIS A 293 18.94 -3.18 1.98
CA HIS A 293 20.40 -3.18 1.77
C HIS A 293 20.99 -1.78 1.98
N ALA A 294 20.39 -0.77 1.36
CA ALA A 294 20.86 0.60 1.38
C ALA A 294 20.91 1.19 2.80
N LEU A 295 19.86 0.99 3.61
CA LEU A 295 19.79 1.48 4.98
C LEU A 295 20.89 0.86 5.86
N LYS A 296 21.19 -0.42 5.67
CA LYS A 296 22.28 -1.12 6.40
C LYS A 296 23.67 -0.66 5.95
N THR A 297 23.88 -0.59 4.64
CA THR A 297 25.21 -0.42 4.04
C THR A 297 25.67 1.03 4.06
N TYR A 298 24.79 1.96 3.66
CA TYR A 298 25.17 3.36 3.47
C TYR A 298 24.71 4.29 4.57
N PHE A 299 23.67 3.89 5.34
CA PHE A 299 23.06 4.75 6.35
C PHE A 299 23.20 4.22 7.78
N GLY A 300 23.97 3.13 7.98
CA GLY A 300 24.34 2.64 9.31
C GLY A 300 23.20 2.11 10.17
N TYR A 301 22.08 1.70 9.55
CA TYR A 301 21.00 1.02 10.26
C TYR A 301 21.44 -0.39 10.69
N LYS A 302 20.80 -0.94 11.72
CA LYS A 302 21.17 -2.24 12.27
C LYS A 302 21.12 -3.34 11.22
N THR A 303 22.15 -4.19 11.19
CA THR A 303 22.23 -5.34 10.28
C THR A 303 21.14 -6.39 10.53
N SER A 304 20.57 -6.41 11.76
CA SER A 304 19.43 -7.27 12.13
C SER A 304 18.07 -6.79 11.56
N MET A 305 17.99 -5.59 10.95
CA MET A 305 16.78 -5.14 10.27
C MET A 305 16.47 -6.09 9.12
N GLN A 306 15.21 -6.46 8.95
CA GLN A 306 14.74 -7.33 7.87
C GLN A 306 13.47 -6.76 7.26
N GLY A 307 13.38 -6.83 5.93
CA GLY A 307 12.14 -6.57 5.22
C GLY A 307 11.16 -7.72 5.46
N LEU A 308 9.92 -7.39 5.80
CA LEU A 308 8.83 -8.38 5.87
C LEU A 308 8.28 -8.60 4.46
N ARG A 309 8.07 -9.88 4.09
CA ARG A 309 7.50 -10.33 2.82
C ARG A 309 6.14 -10.94 3.03
#